data_f39881c067ee154a8702e4ef8cd5dd3a
#
_entry.id   f39881c067ee154a8702e4ef8cd5dd3a
#
_cell.length_a   1.000
_cell.length_b   1.000
_cell.length_c   1.000
_cell.angle_alpha   90.00
_cell.angle_beta   90.00
_cell.angle_gamma   90.00
#
_symmetry.space_group_name_H-M   'P 1'
#
loop_
_entity.id
_entity.type
_entity.pdbx_description
1 polymer ?
#
loop_
_entity_poly.entity_id
_entity_poly.type
_entity_poly.pdbx_seq_one_letter_code
_entity_poly.pdbx_strand_id
1 'polypeptide(L)'
;MALKKKPVTGMKDILPKEMEIRNYVMNMIRETYGSFGFSSIETPCVEHIENLSSKQGGENEKLIFKILKRGEKLKLDTAECEADLVDSGLRYDLTVPLSRYYSNNSGQLPAPFKALQMGNVWRADRPQRGRFRQFMQCDIDILGESTYLAEIELVMATTTLLGKLDFHNFTIRINDR
;
A
#
# COMPACT_ATOMS: atom_id res chain seq x y z
N MET A 1 15.08 26.20 20.31
CA MET A 1 15.45 24.97 19.58
C MET A 1 15.37 25.23 18.08
N ALA A 2 16.44 24.98 17.31
CA ALA A 2 16.40 25.26 15.86
C ALA A 2 15.54 24.24 15.13
N LEU A 3 14.69 24.71 14.20
CA LEU A 3 13.83 23.86 13.37
C LEU A 3 14.69 22.97 12.46
N LYS A 4 14.44 21.66 12.43
CA LYS A 4 15.05 20.75 11.45
C LYS A 4 14.40 20.98 10.08
N LYS A 5 15.16 21.48 9.11
CA LYS A 5 14.64 21.82 7.77
C LYS A 5 14.53 20.62 6.82
N LYS A 6 15.23 19.52 7.09
CA LYS A 6 15.20 18.30 6.25
C LYS A 6 14.07 17.37 6.70
N PRO A 7 13.39 16.70 5.75
CA PRO A 7 12.45 15.63 6.08
C PRO A 7 13.11 14.51 6.90
N VAL A 8 12.28 13.66 7.48
CA VAL A 8 12.75 12.45 8.17
C VAL A 8 13.55 11.58 7.19
N THR A 9 14.61 10.95 7.71
CA THR A 9 15.50 10.11 6.90
C THR A 9 14.71 9.05 6.11
N GLY A 10 14.96 9.00 4.81
CA GLY A 10 14.26 8.10 3.88
C GLY A 10 12.90 8.61 3.37
N MET A 11 12.53 9.83 3.72
CA MET A 11 11.36 10.53 3.17
C MET A 11 11.80 11.77 2.38
N LYS A 12 10.97 12.24 1.45
CA LYS A 12 11.26 13.46 0.67
C LYS A 12 10.00 14.27 0.44
N ASP A 13 10.20 15.58 0.28
CA ASP A 13 9.17 16.48 -0.23
C ASP A 13 9.05 16.28 -1.75
N ILE A 14 7.83 16.38 -2.26
CA ILE A 14 7.54 16.36 -3.69
C ILE A 14 7.26 17.78 -4.12
N LEU A 15 8.13 18.33 -4.96
CA LEU A 15 7.99 19.70 -5.46
C LEU A 15 6.90 19.80 -6.54
N PRO A 16 6.34 21.01 -6.78
CA PRO A 16 5.21 21.19 -7.70
C PRO A 16 5.40 20.54 -9.07
N LYS A 17 6.55 20.76 -9.69
CA LYS A 17 6.86 20.19 -11.02
C LYS A 17 6.88 18.67 -11.04
N GLU A 18 7.39 18.02 -9.99
CA GLU A 18 7.34 16.56 -9.84
C GLU A 18 5.90 16.10 -9.56
N MET A 19 5.15 16.91 -8.80
CA MET A 19 3.75 16.61 -8.49
C MET A 19 2.83 16.68 -9.71
N GLU A 20 3.10 17.56 -10.67
CA GLU A 20 2.38 17.62 -11.96
C GLU A 20 2.53 16.31 -12.72
N ILE A 21 3.77 15.82 -12.86
CA ILE A 21 4.06 14.54 -13.54
C ILE A 21 3.36 13.38 -12.79
N ARG A 22 3.45 13.37 -11.46
CA ARG A 22 2.81 12.36 -10.63
C ARG A 22 1.30 12.34 -10.83
N ASN A 23 0.66 13.51 -10.82
CA ASN A 23 -0.80 13.62 -11.05
C ASN A 23 -1.20 13.13 -12.44
N TYR A 24 -0.42 13.47 -13.46
CA TYR A 24 -0.65 12.96 -14.82
C TYR A 24 -0.63 11.42 -14.86
N VAL A 25 0.39 10.80 -14.27
CA VAL A 25 0.51 9.33 -14.21
C VAL A 25 -0.63 8.72 -13.40
N MET A 26 -0.96 9.29 -12.23
CA MET A 26 -2.06 8.79 -11.39
C MET A 26 -3.42 8.87 -12.10
N ASN A 27 -3.68 9.92 -12.88
CA ASN A 27 -4.90 10.02 -13.67
C ASN A 27 -4.96 8.96 -14.76
N MET A 28 -3.86 8.76 -15.48
CA MET A 28 -3.75 7.70 -16.49
C MET A 28 -4.00 6.30 -15.90
N ILE A 29 -3.47 6.03 -14.69
CA ILE A 29 -3.72 4.79 -13.95
C ILE A 29 -5.21 4.63 -13.66
N ARG A 30 -5.87 5.65 -13.08
CA ARG A 30 -7.30 5.61 -12.75
C ARG A 30 -8.16 5.38 -13.98
N GLU A 31 -7.93 6.12 -15.05
CA GLU A 31 -8.66 6.00 -16.30
C GLU A 31 -8.48 4.62 -16.94
N THR A 32 -7.25 4.13 -16.97
CA THR A 32 -6.95 2.84 -17.60
C THR A 32 -7.57 1.70 -16.80
N TYR A 33 -7.30 1.61 -15.51
CA TYR A 33 -7.86 0.53 -14.69
C TYR A 33 -9.38 0.66 -14.52
N GLY A 34 -9.90 1.89 -14.47
CA GLY A 34 -11.34 2.13 -14.49
C GLY A 34 -12.02 1.58 -15.74
N SER A 35 -11.38 1.64 -16.92
CA SER A 35 -11.91 1.06 -18.16
C SER A 35 -11.96 -0.48 -18.15
N PHE A 36 -11.18 -1.13 -17.27
CA PHE A 36 -11.26 -2.55 -16.98
C PHE A 36 -12.23 -2.90 -15.85
N GLY A 37 -12.98 -1.91 -15.32
CA GLY A 37 -13.97 -2.11 -14.27
C GLY A 37 -13.40 -2.12 -12.85
N PHE A 38 -12.14 -1.73 -12.64
CA PHE A 38 -11.60 -1.55 -11.30
C PHE A 38 -12.17 -0.32 -10.62
N SER A 39 -12.70 -0.52 -9.42
CA SER A 39 -13.28 0.53 -8.59
C SER A 39 -12.25 1.10 -7.64
N SER A 40 -12.09 2.42 -7.62
CA SER A 40 -11.19 3.08 -6.68
C SER A 40 -11.72 2.97 -5.25
N ILE A 41 -10.87 2.54 -4.34
CA ILE A 41 -11.13 2.52 -2.91
C ILE A 41 -10.00 3.20 -2.15
N GLU A 42 -10.29 3.58 -0.92
CA GLU A 42 -9.30 4.11 0.01
C GLU A 42 -9.44 3.41 1.36
N THR A 43 -8.32 3.06 1.97
CA THR A 43 -8.23 2.50 3.31
C THR A 43 -7.38 3.40 4.20
N PRO A 44 -7.60 3.42 5.52
CA PRO A 44 -6.78 4.21 6.44
C PRO A 44 -5.29 3.89 6.32
N CYS A 45 -4.45 4.91 6.51
CA CYS A 45 -2.99 4.74 6.53
C CYS A 45 -2.50 4.07 7.82
N VAL A 46 -3.30 4.14 8.88
CA VAL A 46 -3.04 3.50 10.17
C VAL A 46 -3.90 2.25 10.26
N GLU A 47 -3.27 1.13 10.62
CA GLU A 47 -3.95 -0.16 10.79
C GLU A 47 -3.62 -0.73 12.17
N HIS A 48 -4.48 -1.63 12.68
CA HIS A 48 -4.21 -2.37 13.92
C HIS A 48 -2.93 -3.17 13.80
N ILE A 49 -2.13 -3.19 14.86
CA ILE A 49 -0.83 -3.87 14.85
C ILE A 49 -1.01 -5.37 14.60
N GLU A 50 -2.07 -5.97 15.11
CA GLU A 50 -2.39 -7.39 14.93
C GLU A 50 -2.65 -7.77 13.47
N ASN A 51 -3.17 -6.83 12.67
CA ASN A 51 -3.38 -7.05 11.23
C ASN A 51 -2.06 -6.92 10.45
N LEU A 52 -1.17 -6.02 10.89
CA LEU A 52 0.13 -5.80 10.27
C LEU A 52 1.15 -6.88 10.64
N SER A 53 1.09 -7.38 11.87
CA SER A 53 1.93 -8.47 12.37
C SER A 53 1.27 -9.80 11.99
N SER A 54 1.56 -10.33 10.82
CA SER A 54 1.01 -11.62 10.43
C SER A 54 1.54 -12.73 11.34
N LYS A 55 0.69 -13.74 11.67
CA LYS A 55 1.05 -14.90 12.47
C LYS A 55 2.26 -15.72 11.96
N GLN A 56 2.81 -15.36 10.84
CA GLN A 56 3.95 -16.04 10.21
C GLN A 56 5.32 -15.48 10.65
N GLY A 57 5.35 -14.49 11.59
CA GLY A 57 6.57 -13.97 12.20
C GLY A 57 7.65 -13.75 11.14
N GLY A 58 7.52 -12.71 10.34
CA GLY A 58 8.37 -12.55 9.18
C GLY A 58 9.25 -11.31 9.24
N GLU A 59 10.15 -11.21 8.27
CA GLU A 59 10.96 -10.02 8.04
C GLU A 59 10.11 -8.74 7.92
N ASN A 60 8.83 -8.86 7.54
CA ASN A 60 7.90 -7.76 7.42
C ASN A 60 7.61 -7.02 8.73
N GLU A 61 7.65 -7.69 9.88
CA GLU A 61 7.45 -7.02 11.18
C GLU A 61 8.51 -5.94 11.46
N LYS A 62 9.73 -6.15 10.97
CA LYS A 62 10.82 -5.17 11.08
C LYS A 62 10.63 -3.94 10.20
N LEU A 63 9.70 -4.03 9.23
CA LEU A 63 9.38 -2.94 8.29
C LEU A 63 8.31 -2.00 8.82
N ILE A 64 7.57 -2.37 9.87
CA ILE A 64 6.42 -1.61 10.37
C ILE A 64 6.89 -0.38 11.14
N PHE A 65 6.39 0.78 10.75
CA PHE A 65 6.44 1.97 11.60
C PHE A 65 5.33 1.86 12.65
N LYS A 66 5.70 1.46 13.86
CA LYS A 66 4.78 1.26 14.98
C LYS A 66 4.39 2.59 15.61
N ILE A 67 3.13 2.70 16.04
CA ILE A 67 2.56 3.89 16.67
C ILE A 67 2.27 3.56 18.12
N LEU A 68 2.79 4.39 19.03
CA LEU A 68 2.56 4.24 20.46
C LEU A 68 1.09 4.53 20.82
N LYS A 69 0.58 3.80 21.79
CA LYS A 69 -0.68 4.10 22.48
C LYS A 69 -0.70 5.53 22.98
N ARG A 70 -1.88 6.09 23.22
CA ARG A 70 -2.04 7.47 23.68
C ARG A 70 -2.78 7.56 24.99
N GLY A 71 -2.52 8.65 25.74
CA GLY A 71 -3.20 8.96 26.99
C GLY A 71 -3.00 7.88 28.04
N GLU A 72 -4.06 7.53 28.73
CA GLU A 72 -4.05 6.55 29.83
C GLU A 72 -3.66 5.12 29.40
N LYS A 73 -3.74 4.82 28.11
CA LYS A 73 -3.32 3.53 27.56
C LYS A 73 -1.81 3.39 27.43
N LEU A 74 -1.07 4.51 27.41
CA LEU A 74 0.39 4.52 27.32
C LEU A 74 0.98 4.44 28.74
N LYS A 75 1.31 3.24 29.17
CA LYS A 75 1.86 2.98 30.52
C LYS A 75 3.35 2.65 30.39
N LEU A 76 4.18 3.67 30.33
CA LEU A 76 5.63 3.51 30.20
C LEU A 76 6.28 2.82 31.42
N ASP A 77 5.73 3.09 32.62
CA ASP A 77 6.31 2.62 33.88
C ASP A 77 6.08 1.12 34.14
N THR A 78 5.09 0.53 33.47
CA THR A 78 4.69 -0.89 33.67
C THR A 78 4.84 -1.75 32.43
N ALA A 79 5.33 -1.18 31.34
CA ALA A 79 5.52 -1.92 30.08
C ALA A 79 6.73 -2.87 30.23
N GLU A 80 6.49 -4.14 29.96
CA GLU A 80 7.53 -5.19 29.98
C GLU A 80 8.04 -5.48 28.56
N CYS A 81 7.22 -5.21 27.55
CA CYS A 81 7.58 -5.42 26.14
C CYS A 81 6.97 -4.36 25.21
N GLU A 82 7.40 -4.38 23.96
CA GLU A 82 6.93 -3.43 22.94
C GLU A 82 5.41 -3.52 22.70
N ALA A 83 4.84 -4.72 22.77
CA ALA A 83 3.40 -4.94 22.58
C ALA A 83 2.53 -4.21 23.63
N ASP A 84 3.09 -3.94 24.81
CA ASP A 84 2.38 -3.18 25.85
C ASP A 84 2.23 -1.69 25.48
N LEU A 85 3.11 -1.20 24.62
CA LEU A 85 3.21 0.21 24.23
C LEU A 85 2.55 0.54 22.90
N VAL A 86 2.30 -0.47 22.05
CA VAL A 86 1.86 -0.30 20.66
C VAL A 86 0.50 -0.95 20.46
N ASP A 87 -0.39 -0.31 19.70
CA ASP A 87 -1.69 -0.87 19.27
C ASP A 87 -1.94 -0.70 17.77
N SER A 88 -1.12 0.07 17.09
CA SER A 88 -1.30 0.40 15.68
C SER A 88 0.03 0.66 14.98
N GLY A 89 0.00 0.72 13.66
CA GLY A 89 1.16 1.05 12.85
C GLY A 89 0.77 1.67 11.52
N LEU A 90 1.75 2.22 10.82
CA LEU A 90 1.56 2.66 9.44
C LEU A 90 1.57 1.43 8.52
N ARG A 91 0.63 1.39 7.58
CA ARG A 91 0.55 0.31 6.59
C ARG A 91 1.83 0.26 5.75
N TYR A 92 2.38 -0.92 5.56
CA TYR A 92 3.58 -1.16 4.74
C TYR A 92 3.26 -1.64 3.31
N ASP A 93 2.00 -2.00 3.06
CA ASP A 93 1.42 -2.33 1.76
C ASP A 93 -0.07 -1.94 1.73
N LEU A 94 -0.74 -2.20 0.62
CA LEU A 94 -2.17 -1.97 0.46
C LEU A 94 -3.00 -3.26 0.55
N THR A 95 -2.37 -4.43 0.53
CA THR A 95 -3.03 -5.74 0.54
C THR A 95 -3.64 -6.08 1.91
N VAL A 96 -2.90 -5.83 2.99
CA VAL A 96 -3.40 -6.07 4.36
C VAL A 96 -4.64 -5.22 4.67
N PRO A 97 -4.62 -3.89 4.44
CA PRO A 97 -5.82 -3.07 4.59
C PRO A 97 -6.98 -3.50 3.67
N LEU A 98 -6.70 -3.96 2.44
CA LEU A 98 -7.72 -4.47 1.53
C LEU A 98 -8.41 -5.72 2.09
N SER A 99 -7.65 -6.65 2.64
CA SER A 99 -8.20 -7.87 3.23
C SER A 99 -9.19 -7.56 4.35
N ARG A 100 -8.85 -6.62 5.24
CA ARG A 100 -9.77 -6.14 6.28
C ARG A 100 -10.99 -5.41 5.67
N TYR A 101 -10.76 -4.55 4.68
CA TYR A 101 -11.82 -3.82 3.98
C TYR A 101 -12.82 -4.78 3.35
N TYR A 102 -12.34 -5.78 2.62
CA TYR A 102 -13.18 -6.77 1.95
C TYR A 102 -13.96 -7.62 2.97
N SER A 103 -13.31 -8.08 4.03
CA SER A 103 -13.95 -8.85 5.10
C SER A 103 -15.13 -8.10 5.74
N ASN A 104 -14.99 -6.79 5.92
CA ASN A 104 -16.04 -5.96 6.54
C ASN A 104 -17.17 -5.57 5.57
N ASN A 105 -16.92 -5.54 4.27
CA ASN A 105 -17.83 -4.92 3.31
C ASN A 105 -18.27 -5.89 2.20
N SER A 106 -17.86 -7.15 2.21
CA SER A 106 -18.10 -8.11 1.12
C SER A 106 -19.58 -8.24 0.72
N GLY A 107 -20.50 -8.11 1.67
CA GLY A 107 -21.94 -8.14 1.39
C GLY A 107 -22.47 -6.92 0.64
N GLN A 108 -21.70 -5.86 0.49
CA GLN A 108 -22.05 -4.62 -0.24
C GLN A 108 -21.25 -4.45 -1.53
N LEU A 109 -20.27 -5.32 -1.76
CA LEU A 109 -19.38 -5.26 -2.90
C LEU A 109 -19.84 -6.21 -4.01
N PRO A 110 -19.56 -5.90 -5.29
CA PRO A 110 -19.85 -6.82 -6.38
C PRO A 110 -18.98 -8.10 -6.27
N ALA A 111 -19.42 -9.17 -6.89
CA ALA A 111 -18.63 -10.40 -7.03
C ALA A 111 -18.50 -10.73 -8.53
N PRO A 112 -17.29 -10.84 -9.09
CA PRO A 112 -16.00 -10.53 -8.43
C PRO A 112 -15.83 -9.03 -8.12
N PHE A 113 -15.08 -8.71 -7.08
CA PHE A 113 -14.73 -7.34 -6.71
C PHE A 113 -13.36 -6.98 -7.27
N LYS A 114 -13.31 -5.96 -8.11
CA LYS A 114 -12.09 -5.42 -8.70
C LYS A 114 -11.73 -4.11 -8.02
N ALA A 115 -10.69 -4.14 -7.20
CA ALA A 115 -10.23 -2.99 -6.43
C ALA A 115 -9.04 -2.30 -7.09
N LEU A 116 -9.07 -0.97 -7.13
CA LEU A 116 -7.90 -0.12 -7.39
C LEU A 116 -7.59 0.68 -6.13
N GLN A 117 -6.40 0.54 -5.61
CA GLN A 117 -5.90 1.34 -4.50
C GLN A 117 -4.68 2.15 -4.91
N MET A 118 -4.67 3.42 -4.56
CA MET A 118 -3.52 4.30 -4.77
C MET A 118 -3.26 5.04 -3.47
N GLY A 119 -2.12 4.78 -2.84
CA GLY A 119 -1.84 5.41 -1.55
C GLY A 119 -0.39 5.26 -1.09
N ASN A 120 -0.02 6.11 -0.14
CA ASN A 120 1.28 6.01 0.48
C ASN A 120 1.35 4.79 1.40
N VAL A 121 2.52 4.17 1.39
CA VAL A 121 2.92 3.09 2.30
C VAL A 121 4.26 3.43 2.93
N TRP A 122 4.56 2.81 4.06
CA TRP A 122 5.75 3.12 4.85
C TRP A 122 6.49 1.84 5.21
N ARG A 123 7.78 1.80 4.88
CA ARG A 123 8.66 0.68 5.23
C ARG A 123 9.91 1.18 5.93
N ALA A 124 10.21 0.63 7.10
CA ALA A 124 11.38 1.00 7.91
C ALA A 124 12.70 0.47 7.34
N ASP A 125 12.74 0.16 6.07
CA ASP A 125 13.94 -0.28 5.35
C ASP A 125 15.10 0.72 5.47
N ARG A 126 16.31 0.21 5.26
CA ARG A 126 17.47 1.09 5.11
C ARG A 126 17.34 1.92 3.82
N PRO A 127 17.29 3.25 3.93
CA PRO A 127 17.16 4.11 2.75
C PRO A 127 18.36 3.97 1.84
N GLN A 128 18.10 3.90 0.54
CA GLN A 128 19.14 3.91 -0.49
C GLN A 128 18.60 4.59 -1.76
N ARG A 129 19.45 4.78 -2.77
CA ARG A 129 19.03 5.44 -4.02
C ARG A 129 17.86 4.67 -4.65
N GLY A 130 16.73 5.37 -4.89
CA GLY A 130 15.52 4.78 -5.44
C GLY A 130 14.66 4.00 -4.43
N ARG A 131 15.09 3.84 -3.17
CA ARG A 131 14.32 3.15 -2.13
C ARG A 131 14.05 4.10 -0.96
N PHE A 132 12.83 4.57 -0.87
CA PHE A 132 12.35 5.47 0.18
C PHE A 132 11.59 4.70 1.25
N ARG A 133 11.52 5.28 2.46
CA ARG A 133 10.70 4.76 3.56
C ARG A 133 9.22 5.11 3.42
N GLN A 134 8.91 6.18 2.70
CA GLN A 134 7.55 6.54 2.28
C GLN A 134 7.51 6.58 0.77
N PHE A 135 6.60 5.85 0.16
CA PHE A 135 6.38 5.84 -1.29
C PHE A 135 4.92 5.50 -1.61
N MET A 136 4.51 5.79 -2.82
CA MET A 136 3.16 5.47 -3.29
C MET A 136 3.15 4.11 -3.97
N GLN A 137 2.17 3.26 -3.59
CA GLN A 137 1.78 2.07 -4.34
C GLN A 137 0.49 2.35 -5.13
N CYS A 138 0.36 1.66 -6.25
CA CYS A 138 -0.83 1.61 -7.09
C CYS A 138 -1.12 0.13 -7.35
N ASP A 139 -2.05 -0.43 -6.61
CA ASP A 139 -2.34 -1.85 -6.60
C ASP A 139 -3.71 -2.09 -7.24
N ILE A 140 -3.81 -3.13 -8.05
CA ILE A 140 -5.07 -3.67 -8.56
C ILE A 140 -5.23 -5.11 -8.09
N ASP A 141 -6.39 -5.42 -7.54
CA ASP A 141 -6.72 -6.72 -6.99
C ASP A 141 -8.08 -7.19 -7.50
N ILE A 142 -8.23 -8.50 -7.71
CA ILE A 142 -9.50 -9.14 -8.04
C ILE A 142 -9.82 -10.16 -6.95
N LEU A 143 -10.95 -9.98 -6.27
CA LEU A 143 -11.39 -10.86 -5.20
C LEU A 143 -12.71 -11.55 -5.57
N GLY A 144 -12.81 -12.84 -5.30
CA GLY A 144 -14.01 -13.62 -5.57
C GLY A 144 -14.09 -14.22 -6.98
N GLU A 145 -12.99 -14.20 -7.75
CA GLU A 145 -12.83 -14.96 -8.98
C GLU A 145 -11.86 -16.12 -8.74
N SER A 146 -12.30 -17.33 -9.05
CA SER A 146 -11.53 -18.56 -8.80
C SER A 146 -10.87 -19.12 -10.07
N THR A 147 -11.13 -18.53 -11.23
CA THR A 147 -10.57 -18.97 -12.49
C THR A 147 -9.39 -18.10 -12.91
N TYR A 148 -8.60 -18.61 -13.86
CA TYR A 148 -7.45 -17.88 -14.45
C TYR A 148 -7.85 -16.60 -15.20
N LEU A 149 -9.13 -16.27 -15.29
CA LEU A 149 -9.60 -15.03 -15.92
C LEU A 149 -9.12 -13.79 -15.15
N ALA A 150 -8.99 -13.90 -13.82
CA ALA A 150 -8.46 -12.81 -12.99
C ALA A 150 -6.99 -12.48 -13.38
N GLU A 151 -6.15 -13.49 -13.51
CA GLU A 151 -4.74 -13.31 -13.89
C GLU A 151 -4.60 -12.75 -15.31
N ILE A 152 -5.40 -13.25 -16.25
CA ILE A 152 -5.42 -12.72 -17.63
C ILE A 152 -5.79 -11.24 -17.62
N GLU A 153 -6.82 -10.86 -16.89
CA GLU A 153 -7.28 -9.48 -16.83
C GLU A 153 -6.24 -8.56 -16.17
N LEU A 154 -5.60 -8.99 -15.07
CA LEU A 154 -4.52 -8.25 -14.43
C LEU A 154 -3.34 -8.01 -15.40
N VAL A 155 -2.95 -9.03 -16.16
CA VAL A 155 -1.90 -8.92 -17.17
C VAL A 155 -2.31 -7.94 -18.28
N MET A 156 -3.54 -8.05 -18.81
CA MET A 156 -4.05 -7.16 -19.84
C MET A 156 -4.14 -5.71 -19.37
N ALA A 157 -4.67 -5.47 -18.19
CA ALA A 157 -4.78 -4.13 -17.62
C ALA A 157 -3.41 -3.49 -17.40
N THR A 158 -2.47 -4.26 -16.85
CA THR A 158 -1.10 -3.79 -16.60
C THR A 158 -0.34 -3.49 -17.90
N THR A 159 -0.42 -4.37 -18.90
CA THR A 159 0.25 -4.15 -20.20
C THR A 159 -0.34 -2.96 -20.94
N THR A 160 -1.67 -2.77 -20.86
CA THR A 160 -2.34 -1.62 -21.46
C THR A 160 -1.87 -0.31 -20.80
N LEU A 161 -1.76 -0.28 -19.47
CA LEU A 161 -1.23 0.89 -18.76
C LEU A 161 0.22 1.20 -19.15
N LEU A 162 1.09 0.18 -19.16
CA LEU A 162 2.48 0.36 -19.51
C LEU A 162 2.63 0.86 -20.96
N GLY A 163 1.83 0.36 -21.89
CA GLY A 163 1.77 0.87 -23.26
C GLY A 163 1.36 2.33 -23.36
N LYS A 164 0.36 2.77 -22.58
CA LYS A 164 -0.05 4.18 -22.50
C LYS A 164 1.02 5.09 -21.87
N LEU A 165 1.87 4.54 -21.03
CA LEU A 165 3.03 5.22 -20.42
C LEU A 165 4.28 5.19 -21.32
N ASP A 166 4.14 4.73 -22.57
CA ASP A 166 5.20 4.63 -23.57
C ASP A 166 6.32 3.63 -23.24
N PHE A 167 6.01 2.62 -22.43
CA PHE A 167 6.91 1.49 -22.21
C PHE A 167 6.68 0.42 -23.28
N HIS A 168 7.67 0.19 -24.15
CA HIS A 168 7.56 -0.76 -25.27
C HIS A 168 8.43 -2.02 -25.11
N ASN A 169 9.50 -1.94 -24.31
CA ASN A 169 10.46 -3.02 -24.13
C ASN A 169 10.41 -3.58 -22.72
N PHE A 170 9.32 -4.27 -22.38
CA PHE A 170 9.19 -4.95 -21.08
C PHE A 170 8.80 -6.42 -21.27
N THR A 171 9.10 -7.23 -20.27
CA THR A 171 8.73 -8.65 -20.23
C THR A 171 7.90 -8.92 -18.99
N ILE A 172 6.72 -9.52 -19.16
CA ILE A 172 5.94 -10.04 -18.04
C ILE A 172 6.38 -11.48 -17.79
N ARG A 173 6.78 -11.76 -16.56
CA ARG A 173 7.09 -13.10 -16.10
C ARG A 173 5.97 -13.59 -15.20
N ILE A 174 5.35 -14.69 -15.58
CA ILE A 174 4.30 -15.38 -14.82
C ILE A 174 4.94 -16.58 -14.16
N ASN A 175 4.61 -16.78 -12.88
CA ASN A 175 5.12 -17.88 -12.08
C ASN A 175 3.93 -18.58 -11.40
N ASP A 176 3.95 -19.90 -11.36
CA ASP A 176 3.00 -20.70 -10.62
C ASP A 176 3.70 -21.31 -9.38
N ARG A 177 2.94 -21.55 -8.31
CA ARG A 177 3.45 -22.13 -7.05
C ARG A 177 3.23 -23.62 -7.00
#